data_4fb816abfcd110d6e23da6f96ac4b159
#
_entry.id   4fb816abfcd110d6e23da6f96ac4b159
#
_cell.length_a   1.000
_cell.length_b   1.000
_cell.length_c   1.000
_cell.angle_alpha   90.00
_cell.angle_beta   90.00
_cell.angle_gamma   90.00
#
_symmetry.space_group_name_H-M   'P 1'
#
loop_
_entity.id
_entity.type
_entity.pdbx_description
1 polymer ?
#
loop_
_entity_poly.entity_id
_entity_poly.type
_entity_poly.pdbx_seq_one_letter_code
_entity_poly.pdbx_strand_id
1 'polypeptide(L)'
;MKNVNETKNLNVIEAYRLWREAQDLMEVIATGRVYNMDCLIGLRRMKDGSVDGAIISDPPYVQKITDKPAGAATDTAYVSEIKFISKGFDISILDECIRVMGKDRFKGIFYCNKEQIPMYIEYFTEKGMEFQLLTWSKSNCCPKFCSNTYVVNSMEYIVLAYAKEVADEIHLETDHFTTPVVKVSKNDELYHPTTKVVSQLQALIEAITEEGQIICDPFAGSGTTFEAAIKSNRRFVGFELLEKYYEVSNRRIELALLECPDYNLTSTILEDTVDTLYQDDVQLLASTEKGSIKMSYFDITGQGLDIDYDFMEAIIAKQPKPNLYIMLDMIQLPPVLMYFKKQDYKFDILALYQGEKTQFVLFLRRGGVKIYGDSHTKIKYFEDERDLTLLYQDKMSPEFMRHLIVNSSLPGDTVFVYGGYGTAIDVCAKEGRHFVAYEPDEGKYACCSDVIDAICLREQTEQSEVVAFEGEEAVESATINVEDIEIDSDDELKVVAA
;
A
#
# COMPACT_ATOMS: atom_id res chain seq x y z
N MET A 1 19.48 -1.94 -43.11
CA MET A 1 18.44 -2.69 -42.33
C MET A 1 18.64 -2.66 -40.82
N LYS A 2 19.82 -2.30 -40.25
CA LYS A 2 20.01 -2.15 -38.79
C LYS A 2 19.30 -0.92 -38.20
N ASN A 3 19.18 0.19 -38.93
CA ASN A 3 18.62 1.44 -38.37
C ASN A 3 17.07 1.47 -38.17
N VAL A 4 16.33 0.60 -38.86
CA VAL A 4 14.85 0.63 -38.75
C VAL A 4 14.35 -0.11 -37.51
N ASN A 5 15.07 -1.15 -37.09
CA ASN A 5 14.71 -1.86 -35.85
C ASN A 5 15.14 -1.10 -34.60
N GLU A 6 16.29 -0.40 -34.62
CA GLU A 6 16.73 0.42 -33.50
C GLU A 6 15.79 1.61 -33.25
N THR A 7 15.29 2.26 -34.32
CA THR A 7 14.33 3.36 -34.18
C THR A 7 12.94 2.91 -33.71
N LYS A 8 12.49 1.71 -34.10
CA LYS A 8 11.22 1.15 -33.56
C LYS A 8 11.34 0.77 -32.10
N ASN A 9 12.47 0.22 -31.67
CA ASN A 9 12.72 -0.18 -30.30
C ASN A 9 12.83 1.03 -29.35
N LEU A 10 13.49 2.11 -29.79
CA LEU A 10 13.53 3.39 -29.06
C LEU A 10 12.11 3.97 -28.84
N ASN A 11 11.25 3.87 -29.87
CA ASN A 11 9.88 4.37 -29.76
C ASN A 11 9.02 3.62 -28.74
N VAL A 12 9.21 2.31 -28.55
CA VAL A 12 8.44 1.54 -27.55
C VAL A 12 8.86 1.88 -26.12
N ILE A 13 10.17 1.97 -25.87
CA ILE A 13 10.69 2.35 -24.53
C ILE A 13 10.27 3.76 -24.18
N GLU A 14 10.42 4.71 -25.12
CA GLU A 14 10.06 6.10 -24.92
C GLU A 14 8.54 6.25 -24.71
N ALA A 15 7.72 5.53 -25.47
CA ALA A 15 6.27 5.49 -25.28
C ALA A 15 5.89 4.95 -23.90
N TYR A 16 6.56 3.88 -23.43
CA TYR A 16 6.31 3.35 -22.09
C TYR A 16 6.72 4.35 -20.99
N ARG A 17 7.88 5.00 -21.12
CA ARG A 17 8.33 6.01 -20.13
C ARG A 17 7.37 7.19 -20.05
N LEU A 18 6.98 7.74 -21.20
CA LEU A 18 6.01 8.84 -21.25
C LEU A 18 4.64 8.43 -20.71
N TRP A 19 4.21 7.19 -20.98
CA TRP A 19 2.98 6.65 -20.43
C TRP A 19 3.08 6.49 -18.90
N ARG A 20 4.21 5.98 -18.38
CA ARG A 20 4.47 5.87 -16.94
C ARG A 20 4.48 7.26 -16.28
N GLU A 21 5.22 8.22 -16.83
CA GLU A 21 5.26 9.59 -16.31
C GLU A 21 3.87 10.24 -16.28
N ALA A 22 3.04 10.00 -17.30
CA ALA A 22 1.66 10.48 -17.28
C ALA A 22 0.80 9.82 -16.19
N GLN A 23 1.05 8.55 -15.87
CA GLN A 23 0.41 7.86 -14.75
C GLN A 23 0.92 8.37 -13.39
N ASP A 24 2.22 8.72 -13.29
CA ASP A 24 2.80 9.34 -12.09
C ASP A 24 2.12 10.66 -11.76
N LEU A 25 1.80 11.47 -12.78
CA LEU A 25 1.06 12.73 -12.60
C LEU A 25 -0.39 12.51 -12.13
N MET A 26 -0.98 11.35 -12.36
CA MET A 26 -2.34 11.02 -11.93
C MET A 26 -2.39 10.46 -10.49
N GLU A 27 -1.25 10.09 -9.91
CA GLU A 27 -1.09 9.57 -8.54
C GLU A 27 -2.04 8.42 -8.15
N VAL A 28 -2.61 7.71 -9.13
CA VAL A 28 -3.55 6.62 -8.90
C VAL A 28 -2.93 5.26 -9.21
N ILE A 29 -3.35 4.23 -8.48
CA ILE A 29 -2.92 2.86 -8.75
C ILE A 29 -3.67 2.29 -9.96
N ALA A 30 -2.92 1.87 -10.96
CA ALA A 30 -3.43 1.34 -12.22
C ALA A 30 -2.57 0.16 -12.73
N THR A 31 -3.12 -0.62 -13.66
CA THR A 31 -2.36 -1.70 -14.30
C THR A 31 -1.26 -1.17 -15.22
N GLY A 32 -0.26 -2.02 -15.46
CA GLY A 32 0.83 -1.77 -16.40
C GLY A 32 2.08 -1.17 -15.74
N ARG A 33 2.16 -1.11 -14.43
CA ARG A 33 3.31 -0.52 -13.74
C ARG A 33 3.61 -1.15 -12.37
N VAL A 34 4.82 -0.90 -11.92
CA VAL A 34 5.25 -1.09 -10.53
C VAL A 34 5.32 0.27 -9.85
N TYR A 35 5.05 0.33 -8.54
CA TYR A 35 5.06 1.54 -7.71
C TYR A 35 6.18 1.44 -6.69
N ASN A 36 6.94 2.54 -6.50
CA ASN A 36 7.94 2.62 -5.45
C ASN A 36 7.28 3.01 -4.13
N MET A 37 6.72 2.04 -3.44
CA MET A 37 6.03 2.24 -2.17
C MET A 37 5.90 0.94 -1.37
N ASP A 38 5.54 1.07 -0.10
CA ASP A 38 5.16 -0.06 0.73
C ASP A 38 3.92 -0.77 0.17
N CYS A 39 4.00 -2.09 0.04
CA CYS A 39 2.92 -2.88 -0.59
C CYS A 39 1.61 -2.84 0.22
N LEU A 40 1.67 -2.73 1.55
CA LEU A 40 0.48 -2.64 2.38
C LEU A 40 -0.27 -1.32 2.13
N ILE A 41 0.48 -0.22 1.95
CA ILE A 41 -0.10 1.07 1.56
C ILE A 41 -0.72 0.97 0.17
N GLY A 42 0.03 0.44 -0.80
CA GLY A 42 -0.46 0.28 -2.16
C GLY A 42 -1.70 -0.60 -2.27
N LEU A 43 -1.68 -1.78 -1.65
CA LEU A 43 -2.84 -2.69 -1.64
C LEU A 43 -4.07 -2.04 -0.99
N ARG A 44 -3.92 -1.30 0.12
CA ARG A 44 -5.03 -0.62 0.80
C ARG A 44 -5.70 0.45 -0.06
N ARG A 45 -4.98 1.06 -0.98
CA ARG A 45 -5.51 2.00 -1.96
C ARG A 45 -6.30 1.33 -3.07
N MET A 46 -6.05 0.05 -3.35
CA MET A 46 -6.75 -0.68 -4.41
C MET A 46 -8.18 -1.07 -3.99
N LYS A 47 -9.09 -1.06 -4.97
CA LYS A 47 -10.50 -1.49 -4.80
C LYS A 47 -10.62 -2.95 -4.39
N ASP A 48 -11.67 -3.25 -3.62
CA ASP A 48 -12.10 -4.62 -3.38
C ASP A 48 -12.38 -5.33 -4.71
N GLY A 49 -11.80 -6.51 -4.88
CA GLY A 49 -12.01 -7.32 -6.08
C GLY A 49 -11.45 -6.71 -7.38
N SER A 50 -10.54 -5.74 -7.32
CA SER A 50 -9.94 -5.10 -8.50
C SER A 50 -8.94 -5.96 -9.25
N VAL A 51 -8.39 -7.01 -8.61
CA VAL A 51 -7.50 -8.00 -9.22
C VAL A 51 -8.32 -9.23 -9.60
N ASP A 52 -8.40 -9.54 -10.89
CA ASP A 52 -9.22 -10.62 -11.44
C ASP A 52 -8.41 -11.86 -11.87
N GLY A 53 -7.09 -11.82 -11.79
CA GLY A 53 -6.19 -12.91 -12.17
C GLY A 53 -5.61 -13.64 -10.96
N ALA A 54 -4.47 -13.20 -10.44
CA ALA A 54 -3.79 -13.85 -9.32
C ALA A 54 -2.87 -12.89 -8.54
N ILE A 55 -2.61 -13.21 -7.27
CA ILE A 55 -1.49 -12.69 -6.50
C ILE A 55 -0.29 -13.61 -6.72
N ILE A 56 0.84 -13.07 -7.14
CA ILE A 56 2.08 -13.86 -7.32
C ILE A 56 3.21 -13.12 -6.64
N SER A 57 3.85 -13.74 -5.67
CA SER A 57 4.77 -13.01 -4.81
C SER A 57 5.91 -13.87 -4.27
N ASP A 58 7.07 -13.22 -4.11
CA ASP A 58 8.25 -13.74 -3.43
C ASP A 58 8.59 -12.85 -2.22
N PRO A 59 7.78 -12.92 -1.14
CA PRO A 59 7.96 -12.04 0.00
C PRO A 59 9.24 -12.33 0.78
N PRO A 60 9.71 -11.40 1.63
CA PRO A 60 10.88 -11.58 2.46
C PRO A 60 10.84 -12.86 3.29
N TYR A 61 11.90 -13.68 3.22
CA TYR A 61 11.99 -14.91 3.99
C TYR A 61 12.47 -14.64 5.42
N VAL A 62 11.89 -15.34 6.39
CA VAL A 62 12.42 -15.34 7.77
C VAL A 62 13.65 -16.25 7.80
N GLN A 63 14.84 -15.66 7.90
CA GLN A 63 16.11 -16.41 8.00
C GLN A 63 16.95 -15.90 9.16
N LYS A 64 17.51 -16.83 9.94
CA LYS A 64 18.58 -16.50 10.89
C LYS A 64 19.90 -16.41 10.13
N ILE A 65 20.30 -15.22 9.75
CA ILE A 65 21.60 -14.97 9.13
C ILE A 65 22.61 -14.84 10.27
N THR A 66 23.55 -15.77 10.35
CA THR A 66 24.67 -15.68 11.29
C THR A 66 25.73 -14.72 10.74
N ASP A 67 26.30 -13.88 11.58
CA ASP A 67 27.27 -12.84 11.22
C ASP A 67 28.62 -13.38 10.67
N LYS A 68 28.80 -14.69 10.71
CA LYS A 68 29.99 -15.35 10.16
C LYS A 68 29.59 -16.47 9.21
N PRO A 69 29.52 -16.24 7.90
CA PRO A 69 29.57 -17.35 6.94
C PRO A 69 31.00 -17.93 7.00
N ALA A 70 31.10 -19.20 7.37
CA ALA A 70 32.38 -19.90 7.40
C ALA A 70 32.98 -19.94 5.98
N GLY A 71 34.10 -19.26 5.76
CA GLY A 71 35.04 -19.60 4.70
C GLY A 71 34.92 -18.89 3.34
N ALA A 72 34.19 -17.81 3.19
CA ALA A 72 34.23 -17.00 1.97
C ALA A 72 34.61 -15.55 2.29
N ALA A 73 35.38 -14.90 1.39
CA ALA A 73 35.53 -13.45 1.39
C ALA A 73 34.15 -12.83 1.27
N THR A 74 33.61 -12.35 2.39
CA THR A 74 32.24 -11.88 2.50
C THR A 74 32.17 -10.50 1.91
N ASP A 75 31.49 -10.39 0.80
CA ASP A 75 30.95 -9.13 0.34
C ASP A 75 29.93 -8.66 1.39
N THR A 76 30.33 -7.71 2.22
CA THR A 76 29.54 -7.16 3.32
C THR A 76 28.24 -6.49 2.80
N ALA A 77 28.26 -5.91 1.61
CA ALA A 77 27.09 -5.34 0.96
C ALA A 77 26.04 -6.41 0.60
N TYR A 78 26.46 -7.54 0.05
CA TYR A 78 25.54 -8.66 -0.23
C TYR A 78 24.91 -9.23 1.03
N VAL A 79 25.66 -9.34 2.11
CA VAL A 79 25.15 -9.84 3.41
C VAL A 79 24.14 -8.86 4.01
N SER A 80 24.35 -7.55 3.90
CA SER A 80 23.39 -6.54 4.37
C SER A 80 22.11 -6.53 3.54
N GLU A 81 22.18 -6.62 2.21
CA GLU A 81 21.01 -6.78 1.35
C GLU A 81 20.18 -8.01 1.72
N ILE A 82 20.82 -9.17 1.90
CA ILE A 82 20.12 -10.40 2.32
C ILE A 82 19.53 -10.27 3.72
N LYS A 83 20.19 -9.60 4.66
CA LYS A 83 19.65 -9.36 6.01
C LYS A 83 18.38 -8.51 5.96
N PHE A 84 18.36 -7.49 5.12
CA PHE A 84 17.18 -6.64 4.95
C PHE A 84 15.96 -7.45 4.47
N ILE A 85 16.11 -8.23 3.40
CA ILE A 85 15.03 -9.06 2.82
C ILE A 85 14.78 -10.37 3.61
N SER A 86 15.38 -10.55 4.79
CA SER A 86 15.23 -11.76 5.63
C SER A 86 14.48 -11.52 6.94
N LYS A 87 13.82 -10.37 7.06
CA LYS A 87 13.05 -10.00 8.27
C LYS A 87 11.62 -10.58 8.29
N GLY A 88 11.17 -11.21 7.21
CA GLY A 88 9.77 -11.59 7.02
C GLY A 88 8.91 -10.40 6.59
N PHE A 89 7.60 -10.57 6.66
CA PHE A 89 6.62 -9.56 6.26
C PHE A 89 5.42 -9.56 7.22
N ASP A 90 4.62 -8.49 7.21
CA ASP A 90 3.39 -8.41 8.00
C ASP A 90 2.31 -9.30 7.38
N ILE A 91 1.77 -10.22 8.17
CA ILE A 91 0.73 -11.16 7.72
C ILE A 91 -0.57 -10.45 7.27
N SER A 92 -0.82 -9.23 7.73
CA SER A 92 -1.96 -8.41 7.29
C SER A 92 -1.94 -8.09 5.79
N ILE A 93 -0.78 -8.20 5.14
CA ILE A 93 -0.65 -8.09 3.67
C ILE A 93 -1.45 -9.18 2.97
N LEU A 94 -1.54 -10.39 3.54
CA LEU A 94 -2.35 -11.47 2.98
C LEU A 94 -3.85 -11.18 3.06
N ASP A 95 -4.32 -10.47 4.12
CA ASP A 95 -5.70 -10.00 4.21
C ASP A 95 -6.04 -9.02 3.08
N GLU A 96 -5.12 -8.10 2.80
CA GLU A 96 -5.27 -7.17 1.69
C GLU A 96 -5.20 -7.86 0.31
N CYS A 97 -4.34 -8.86 0.14
CA CYS A 97 -4.30 -9.68 -1.07
C CYS A 97 -5.66 -10.39 -1.32
N ILE A 98 -6.26 -10.92 -0.25
CA ILE A 98 -7.58 -11.54 -0.34
C ILE A 98 -8.65 -10.50 -0.67
N ARG A 99 -8.59 -9.30 -0.07
CA ARG A 99 -9.55 -8.23 -0.31
C ARG A 99 -9.52 -7.73 -1.76
N VAL A 100 -8.33 -7.44 -2.28
CA VAL A 100 -8.20 -6.89 -3.66
C VAL A 100 -8.57 -7.92 -4.75
N MET A 101 -8.54 -9.22 -4.46
CA MET A 101 -9.05 -10.24 -5.37
C MET A 101 -10.51 -10.59 -5.13
N GLY A 102 -10.99 -10.44 -3.90
CA GLY A 102 -12.25 -11.04 -3.44
C GLY A 102 -12.06 -12.48 -2.98
N LYS A 103 -12.61 -12.78 -1.79
CA LYS A 103 -12.39 -14.05 -1.11
C LYS A 103 -12.73 -15.27 -1.97
N ASP A 104 -13.88 -15.23 -2.66
CA ASP A 104 -14.40 -16.38 -3.42
C ASP A 104 -13.71 -16.59 -4.79
N ARG A 105 -12.82 -15.66 -5.17
CA ARG A 105 -12.04 -15.72 -6.42
C ARG A 105 -10.53 -15.80 -6.18
N PHE A 106 -10.13 -15.89 -4.93
CA PHE A 106 -8.73 -15.81 -4.55
C PHE A 106 -7.89 -16.93 -5.17
N LYS A 107 -6.80 -16.55 -5.83
CA LYS A 107 -5.72 -17.41 -6.33
C LYS A 107 -4.39 -16.73 -6.01
N GLY A 108 -3.55 -17.35 -5.17
CA GLY A 108 -2.29 -16.79 -4.73
C GLY A 108 -1.14 -17.77 -4.79
N ILE A 109 -0.01 -17.34 -5.35
CA ILE A 109 1.25 -18.09 -5.42
C ILE A 109 2.27 -17.36 -4.58
N PHE A 110 2.79 -18.01 -3.54
CA PHE A 110 3.75 -17.44 -2.60
C PHE A 110 4.99 -18.30 -2.51
N TYR A 111 6.12 -17.78 -2.96
CA TYR A 111 7.41 -18.41 -2.72
C TYR A 111 7.76 -18.31 -1.25
N CYS A 112 8.35 -19.35 -0.69
CA CYS A 112 8.70 -19.37 0.72
C CYS A 112 9.84 -20.35 1.02
N ASN A 113 10.42 -20.20 2.20
CA ASN A 113 11.28 -21.21 2.77
C ASN A 113 10.48 -22.21 3.63
N LYS A 114 11.14 -23.28 4.07
CA LYS A 114 10.50 -24.34 4.87
C LYS A 114 9.96 -23.85 6.23
N GLU A 115 10.54 -22.78 6.78
CA GLU A 115 10.14 -22.18 8.07
C GLU A 115 8.81 -21.41 7.95
N GLN A 116 8.49 -20.91 6.75
CA GLN A 116 7.25 -20.15 6.50
C GLN A 116 6.06 -21.01 6.09
N ILE A 117 6.29 -22.26 5.65
CA ILE A 117 5.20 -23.18 5.23
C ILE A 117 4.09 -23.30 6.28
N PRO A 118 4.39 -23.54 7.59
CA PRO A 118 3.33 -23.68 8.58
C PRO A 118 2.47 -22.42 8.71
N MET A 119 3.08 -21.23 8.66
CA MET A 119 2.37 -19.95 8.73
C MET A 119 1.34 -19.82 7.57
N TYR A 120 1.75 -20.11 6.35
CA TYR A 120 0.82 -20.03 5.20
C TYR A 120 -0.31 -21.05 5.28
N ILE A 121 0.02 -22.30 5.65
CA ILE A 121 -0.99 -23.36 5.79
C ILE A 121 -2.01 -23.01 6.87
N GLU A 122 -1.55 -22.58 8.05
CA GLU A 122 -2.42 -22.17 9.15
C GLU A 122 -3.31 -21.00 8.72
N TYR A 123 -2.71 -19.94 8.16
CA TYR A 123 -3.42 -18.74 7.72
C TYR A 123 -4.52 -19.06 6.69
N PHE A 124 -4.19 -19.76 5.60
CA PHE A 124 -5.16 -20.04 4.54
C PHE A 124 -6.22 -21.06 4.97
N THR A 125 -5.88 -21.98 5.85
CA THR A 125 -6.86 -22.91 6.47
C THR A 125 -7.87 -22.15 7.32
N GLU A 126 -7.42 -21.18 8.15
CA GLU A 126 -8.31 -20.33 8.96
C GLU A 126 -9.23 -19.45 8.09
N LYS A 127 -8.77 -19.02 6.92
CA LYS A 127 -9.59 -18.29 5.94
C LYS A 127 -10.57 -19.19 5.17
N GLY A 128 -10.48 -20.51 5.34
CA GLY A 128 -11.32 -21.50 4.64
C GLY A 128 -10.93 -21.71 3.18
N MET A 129 -9.68 -21.46 2.84
CA MET A 129 -9.09 -21.66 1.52
C MET A 129 -8.43 -23.03 1.41
N GLU A 130 -8.34 -23.54 0.19
CA GLU A 130 -7.54 -24.71 -0.14
C GLU A 130 -6.11 -24.30 -0.51
N PHE A 131 -5.19 -25.25 -0.42
CA PHE A 131 -3.80 -24.99 -0.80
C PHE A 131 -3.13 -26.24 -1.37
N GLN A 132 -2.11 -26.01 -2.19
CA GLN A 132 -1.17 -27.02 -2.66
C GLN A 132 0.26 -26.55 -2.37
N LEU A 133 1.13 -27.49 -1.99
CA LEU A 133 2.55 -27.21 -1.79
C LEU A 133 3.32 -27.67 -3.02
N LEU A 134 3.91 -26.72 -3.74
CA LEU A 134 4.76 -26.96 -4.89
C LEU A 134 6.23 -26.84 -4.48
N THR A 135 7.11 -27.43 -5.26
CA THR A 135 8.55 -27.39 -5.00
C THR A 135 9.34 -26.91 -6.20
N TRP A 136 10.36 -26.11 -5.94
CA TRP A 136 11.33 -25.72 -6.94
C TRP A 136 12.73 -26.23 -6.58
N SER A 137 13.23 -27.21 -7.36
CA SER A 137 14.56 -27.75 -7.25
C SER A 137 15.55 -26.99 -8.15
N LYS A 138 16.57 -26.43 -7.56
CA LYS A 138 17.60 -25.66 -8.25
C LYS A 138 18.71 -26.58 -8.77
N SER A 139 18.78 -26.80 -10.09
CA SER A 139 19.68 -27.77 -10.71
C SER A 139 21.18 -27.36 -10.66
N ASN A 140 21.50 -26.08 -10.41
CA ASN A 140 22.87 -25.53 -10.38
C ASN A 140 23.29 -24.99 -9.03
N CYS A 141 22.70 -25.47 -7.92
CA CYS A 141 23.07 -25.06 -6.57
C CYS A 141 24.51 -25.42 -6.24
N CYS A 142 25.22 -24.46 -5.66
CA CYS A 142 26.52 -24.70 -5.04
C CYS A 142 26.32 -25.11 -3.57
N PRO A 143 27.14 -26.03 -3.02
CA PRO A 143 27.14 -26.31 -1.59
C PRO A 143 27.45 -25.02 -0.81
N LYS A 144 26.55 -24.61 0.08
CA LYS A 144 26.86 -23.57 1.06
C LYS A 144 27.57 -24.27 2.23
N PHE A 145 28.83 -23.92 2.47
CA PHE A 145 29.61 -24.38 3.63
C PHE A 145 29.13 -23.73 4.93
N CYS A 146 27.83 -23.88 5.25
CA CYS A 146 27.20 -23.14 6.36
C CYS A 146 26.99 -23.99 7.63
N SER A 147 27.28 -25.29 7.60
CA SER A 147 27.10 -26.14 8.77
C SER A 147 27.93 -27.43 8.64
N ASN A 148 28.11 -28.14 9.74
CA ASN A 148 28.70 -29.47 9.77
C ASN A 148 27.90 -30.55 9.04
N THR A 149 26.77 -30.21 8.47
CA THR A 149 25.94 -31.07 7.65
C THR A 149 26.07 -30.65 6.19
N TYR A 150 26.66 -31.50 5.37
CA TYR A 150 26.90 -31.27 3.93
C TYR A 150 25.64 -31.43 3.07
N VAL A 151 24.52 -30.93 3.54
CA VAL A 151 23.26 -30.95 2.73
C VAL A 151 23.15 -29.67 1.92
N VAL A 152 23.15 -29.80 0.60
CA VAL A 152 22.90 -28.69 -0.32
C VAL A 152 21.44 -28.30 -0.21
N ASN A 153 21.18 -27.06 0.21
CA ASN A 153 19.82 -26.51 0.18
C ASN A 153 19.47 -26.09 -1.26
N SER A 154 18.96 -27.02 -2.04
CA SER A 154 18.62 -26.82 -3.45
C SER A 154 17.13 -26.56 -3.67
N MET A 155 16.32 -26.57 -2.62
CA MET A 155 14.87 -26.46 -2.76
C MET A 155 14.35 -25.14 -2.20
N GLU A 156 13.44 -24.53 -2.94
CA GLU A 156 12.48 -23.56 -2.47
C GLU A 156 11.07 -24.16 -2.56
N TYR A 157 10.16 -23.58 -1.81
CA TYR A 157 8.77 -24.04 -1.76
C TYR A 157 7.87 -22.93 -2.31
N ILE A 158 6.73 -23.36 -2.83
CA ILE A 158 5.71 -22.46 -3.36
C ILE A 158 4.38 -22.92 -2.77
N VAL A 159 3.69 -22.04 -2.07
CA VAL A 159 2.32 -22.28 -1.62
C VAL A 159 1.39 -21.68 -2.66
N LEU A 160 0.60 -22.54 -3.32
CA LEU A 160 -0.54 -22.16 -4.12
C LEU A 160 -1.76 -22.23 -3.20
N ALA A 161 -2.34 -21.08 -2.86
CA ALA A 161 -3.56 -20.98 -2.07
C ALA A 161 -4.71 -20.47 -2.95
N TYR A 162 -5.91 -21.02 -2.79
CA TYR A 162 -7.04 -20.63 -3.64
C TYR A 162 -8.39 -20.84 -2.94
N ALA A 163 -9.38 -20.08 -3.37
CA ALA A 163 -10.75 -20.28 -2.97
C ALA A 163 -11.30 -21.57 -3.59
N LYS A 164 -12.13 -22.28 -2.86
CA LYS A 164 -12.72 -23.54 -3.33
C LYS A 164 -13.55 -23.37 -4.61
N GLU A 165 -14.15 -22.22 -4.76
CA GLU A 165 -15.01 -21.83 -5.87
C GLU A 165 -14.27 -21.76 -7.22
N VAL A 166 -12.94 -21.53 -7.19
CA VAL A 166 -12.09 -21.42 -8.39
C VAL A 166 -11.16 -22.62 -8.59
N ALA A 167 -11.38 -23.72 -7.86
CA ALA A 167 -10.53 -24.92 -7.96
C ALA A 167 -10.46 -25.49 -9.38
N ASP A 168 -11.56 -25.43 -10.13
CA ASP A 168 -11.65 -25.91 -11.50
C ASP A 168 -10.93 -25.02 -12.53
N GLU A 169 -10.48 -23.83 -12.12
CA GLU A 169 -9.70 -22.91 -12.97
C GLU A 169 -8.18 -23.18 -12.89
N ILE A 170 -7.74 -24.08 -12.03
CA ILE A 170 -6.32 -24.37 -11.77
C ILE A 170 -5.88 -25.58 -12.59
N HIS A 171 -5.00 -25.34 -13.57
CA HIS A 171 -4.55 -26.34 -14.52
C HIS A 171 -3.03 -26.57 -14.45
N LEU A 172 -2.53 -26.93 -13.26
CA LEU A 172 -1.11 -27.26 -13.07
C LEU A 172 -0.80 -28.67 -13.55
N GLU A 173 0.17 -28.80 -14.46
CA GLU A 173 0.62 -30.10 -14.97
C GLU A 173 1.59 -30.81 -14.01
N THR A 174 2.23 -30.06 -13.08
CA THR A 174 3.22 -30.60 -12.16
C THR A 174 3.24 -29.81 -10.84
N ASP A 175 3.52 -30.51 -9.75
CA ASP A 175 3.74 -29.92 -8.43
C ASP A 175 5.22 -29.62 -8.14
N HIS A 176 6.12 -29.93 -9.08
CA HIS A 176 7.52 -29.66 -8.91
C HIS A 176 8.18 -29.07 -10.16
N PHE A 177 9.10 -28.15 -9.94
CA PHE A 177 9.89 -27.51 -10.99
C PHE A 177 11.37 -27.80 -10.79
N THR A 178 12.10 -28.04 -11.87
CA THR A 178 13.56 -28.18 -11.84
C THR A 178 14.16 -27.25 -12.87
N THR A 179 14.79 -26.17 -12.39
CA THR A 179 15.44 -25.16 -13.24
C THR A 179 16.76 -24.72 -12.62
N PRO A 180 17.72 -24.21 -13.40
CA PRO A 180 18.87 -23.50 -12.85
C PRO A 180 18.39 -22.16 -12.23
N VAL A 181 19.10 -21.71 -11.18
CA VAL A 181 18.94 -20.34 -10.70
C VAL A 181 19.46 -19.34 -11.73
N VAL A 182 18.81 -18.23 -11.87
CA VAL A 182 19.29 -17.11 -12.66
C VAL A 182 20.47 -16.47 -11.93
N LYS A 183 21.61 -16.35 -12.61
CA LYS A 183 22.79 -15.67 -12.07
C LYS A 183 22.97 -14.36 -12.85
N VAL A 184 22.65 -13.27 -12.20
CA VAL A 184 22.85 -11.91 -12.73
C VAL A 184 24.09 -11.33 -12.09
N SER A 185 24.97 -10.75 -12.90
CA SER A 185 26.18 -10.06 -12.40
C SER A 185 25.77 -8.81 -11.62
N LYS A 186 26.52 -8.46 -10.57
CA LYS A 186 26.26 -7.23 -9.78
C LYS A 186 26.34 -5.94 -10.60
N ASN A 187 27.07 -5.97 -11.72
CA ASN A 187 27.19 -4.83 -12.63
C ASN A 187 26.14 -4.84 -13.75
N ASP A 188 25.22 -5.78 -13.72
CA ASP A 188 24.13 -5.88 -14.69
C ASP A 188 22.99 -4.96 -14.28
N GLU A 189 22.38 -4.29 -15.26
CA GLU A 189 21.23 -3.41 -15.03
C GLU A 189 19.99 -4.13 -14.45
N LEU A 190 19.94 -5.47 -14.57
CA LEU A 190 18.87 -6.31 -14.04
C LEU A 190 19.26 -7.05 -12.74
N TYR A 191 20.32 -6.59 -12.06
CA TYR A 191 20.78 -7.27 -10.85
C TYR A 191 19.79 -7.22 -9.71
N HIS A 192 19.49 -8.40 -9.18
CA HIS A 192 18.79 -8.60 -7.91
C HIS A 192 19.32 -9.88 -7.25
N PRO A 193 19.50 -9.94 -5.91
CA PRO A 193 20.14 -11.08 -5.25
C PRO A 193 19.34 -12.39 -5.34
N THR A 194 18.03 -12.30 -5.54
CA THR A 194 17.11 -13.45 -5.53
C THR A 194 16.20 -13.50 -6.78
N THR A 195 16.73 -13.12 -7.95
CA THR A 195 15.98 -13.13 -9.22
C THR A 195 15.35 -14.51 -9.47
N LYS A 196 14.04 -14.55 -9.70
CA LYS A 196 13.28 -15.77 -10.03
C LYS A 196 13.41 -16.14 -11.51
N VAL A 197 12.98 -17.33 -11.87
CA VAL A 197 13.03 -17.85 -13.24
C VAL A 197 11.74 -17.47 -13.97
N VAL A 198 11.86 -16.63 -15.01
CA VAL A 198 10.71 -16.09 -15.75
C VAL A 198 9.85 -17.20 -16.36
N SER A 199 10.46 -18.23 -16.99
CA SER A 199 9.70 -19.34 -17.58
C SER A 199 8.92 -20.17 -16.56
N GLN A 200 9.40 -20.28 -15.31
CA GLN A 200 8.66 -20.91 -14.23
C GLN A 200 7.45 -20.06 -13.81
N LEU A 201 7.66 -18.74 -13.66
CA LEU A 201 6.57 -17.81 -13.34
C LEU A 201 5.52 -17.79 -14.47
N GLN A 202 5.94 -17.84 -15.74
CA GLN A 202 5.03 -17.96 -16.88
C GLN A 202 4.15 -19.20 -16.78
N ALA A 203 4.74 -20.37 -16.57
CA ALA A 203 4.00 -21.62 -16.42
C ALA A 203 2.99 -21.58 -15.26
N LEU A 204 3.37 -20.96 -14.14
CA LEU A 204 2.50 -20.76 -12.99
C LEU A 204 1.35 -19.79 -13.29
N ILE A 205 1.64 -18.66 -13.94
CA ILE A 205 0.64 -17.65 -14.35
C ILE A 205 -0.38 -18.27 -15.31
N GLU A 206 0.09 -18.96 -16.35
CA GLU A 206 -0.75 -19.56 -17.38
C GLU A 206 -1.63 -20.68 -16.83
N ALA A 207 -1.14 -21.41 -15.80
CA ALA A 207 -1.87 -22.49 -15.17
C ALA A 207 -3.07 -22.04 -14.32
N ILE A 208 -3.11 -20.80 -13.86
CA ILE A 208 -4.13 -20.34 -12.92
C ILE A 208 -4.87 -19.07 -13.36
N THR A 209 -4.55 -18.53 -14.54
CA THR A 209 -5.16 -17.29 -15.05
C THR A 209 -5.41 -17.37 -16.55
N GLU A 210 -6.33 -16.53 -17.02
CA GLU A 210 -6.62 -16.31 -18.44
C GLU A 210 -5.89 -15.08 -18.97
N GLU A 211 -5.72 -14.99 -20.31
CA GLU A 211 -5.18 -13.79 -20.95
C GLU A 211 -5.98 -12.53 -20.63
N GLY A 212 -5.30 -11.42 -20.46
CA GLY A 212 -5.90 -10.12 -20.12
C GLY A 212 -6.25 -9.94 -18.65
N GLN A 213 -6.21 -10.99 -17.80
CA GLN A 213 -6.40 -10.85 -16.35
C GLN A 213 -5.21 -10.15 -15.69
N ILE A 214 -5.43 -9.62 -14.48
CA ILE A 214 -4.47 -8.82 -13.75
C ILE A 214 -3.68 -9.68 -12.77
N ILE A 215 -2.37 -9.64 -12.88
CA ILE A 215 -1.42 -10.19 -11.91
C ILE A 215 -0.99 -9.07 -10.96
N CYS A 216 -1.10 -9.31 -9.66
CA CYS A 216 -0.60 -8.39 -8.64
C CYS A 216 0.59 -9.03 -7.91
N ASP A 217 1.71 -8.29 -7.82
CA ASP A 217 2.89 -8.70 -7.05
C ASP A 217 3.19 -7.66 -5.97
N PRO A 218 2.85 -7.94 -4.69
CA PRO A 218 3.14 -7.06 -3.57
C PRO A 218 4.63 -6.85 -3.29
N PHE A 219 5.50 -7.75 -3.76
CA PHE A 219 6.95 -7.72 -3.50
C PHE A 219 7.71 -7.89 -4.82
N ALA A 220 7.59 -6.89 -5.69
CA ALA A 220 8.03 -6.92 -7.10
C ALA A 220 9.51 -7.30 -7.31
N GLY A 221 10.39 -6.90 -6.40
CA GLY A 221 11.82 -7.18 -6.49
C GLY A 221 12.41 -6.76 -7.83
N SER A 222 12.94 -7.73 -8.57
CA SER A 222 13.51 -7.47 -9.91
C SER A 222 12.48 -7.41 -11.05
N GLY A 223 11.18 -7.51 -10.78
CA GLY A 223 10.14 -7.44 -11.81
C GLY A 223 9.98 -8.69 -12.69
N THR A 224 10.49 -9.84 -12.28
CA THR A 224 10.36 -11.08 -13.05
C THR A 224 8.92 -11.54 -13.23
N THR A 225 8.06 -11.24 -12.26
CA THR A 225 6.61 -11.48 -12.35
C THR A 225 5.98 -10.68 -13.48
N PHE A 226 6.39 -9.43 -13.68
CA PHE A 226 5.85 -8.56 -14.72
C PHE A 226 6.35 -8.97 -16.12
N GLU A 227 7.63 -9.35 -16.23
CA GLU A 227 8.15 -9.93 -17.47
C GLU A 227 7.36 -11.19 -17.86
N ALA A 228 7.09 -12.07 -16.88
CA ALA A 228 6.30 -13.27 -17.12
C ALA A 228 4.85 -12.93 -17.49
N ALA A 229 4.22 -11.95 -16.83
CA ALA A 229 2.87 -11.49 -17.15
C ALA A 229 2.77 -10.92 -18.58
N ILE A 230 3.73 -10.07 -18.98
CA ILE A 230 3.80 -9.53 -20.35
C ILE A 230 3.93 -10.65 -21.37
N LYS A 231 4.85 -11.60 -21.14
CA LYS A 231 5.07 -12.76 -22.05
C LYS A 231 3.87 -13.70 -22.12
N SER A 232 3.02 -13.69 -21.12
CA SER A 232 1.78 -14.49 -21.06
C SER A 232 0.53 -13.67 -21.42
N ASN A 233 0.68 -12.46 -21.93
CA ASN A 233 -0.42 -11.55 -22.27
C ASN A 233 -1.39 -11.26 -21.10
N ARG A 234 -0.86 -11.11 -19.87
CA ARG A 234 -1.59 -10.71 -18.67
C ARG A 234 -1.23 -9.29 -18.30
N ARG A 235 -2.21 -8.53 -17.79
CA ARG A 235 -1.97 -7.21 -17.20
C ARG A 235 -1.29 -7.38 -15.84
N PHE A 236 -0.65 -6.33 -15.34
CA PHE A 236 0.06 -6.43 -14.07
C PHE A 236 -0.01 -5.13 -13.27
N VAL A 237 0.21 -5.25 -11.97
CA VAL A 237 0.46 -4.17 -11.02
C VAL A 237 1.35 -4.72 -9.91
N GLY A 238 2.19 -3.88 -9.32
CA GLY A 238 2.99 -4.32 -8.17
C GLY A 238 3.67 -3.20 -7.44
N PHE A 239 4.32 -3.59 -6.34
CA PHE A 239 4.93 -2.66 -5.39
C PHE A 239 6.36 -3.10 -5.06
N GLU A 240 7.28 -2.16 -4.99
CA GLU A 240 8.65 -2.38 -4.56
C GLU A 240 9.09 -1.24 -3.65
N LEU A 241 9.49 -1.58 -2.43
CA LEU A 241 9.86 -0.60 -1.42
C LEU A 241 11.20 0.08 -1.73
N LEU A 242 12.17 -0.69 -2.23
CA LEU A 242 13.52 -0.21 -2.47
C LEU A 242 13.63 0.40 -3.88
N GLU A 243 13.89 1.69 -3.97
CA GLU A 243 14.05 2.44 -5.23
C GLU A 243 14.99 1.72 -6.21
N LYS A 244 16.13 1.22 -5.74
CA LYS A 244 17.09 0.46 -6.54
C LYS A 244 16.44 -0.71 -7.29
N TYR A 245 15.56 -1.47 -6.64
CA TYR A 245 14.90 -2.62 -7.28
C TYR A 245 13.66 -2.22 -8.06
N TYR A 246 13.01 -1.15 -7.65
CA TYR A 246 11.99 -0.49 -8.46
C TYR A 246 12.52 -0.11 -9.85
N GLU A 247 13.72 0.50 -9.94
CA GLU A 247 14.36 0.83 -11.22
C GLU A 247 14.73 -0.43 -12.03
N VAL A 248 15.21 -1.48 -11.35
CA VAL A 248 15.46 -2.78 -11.99
C VAL A 248 14.17 -3.38 -12.58
N SER A 249 13.06 -3.31 -11.83
CA SER A 249 11.73 -3.75 -12.30
C SER A 249 11.28 -2.99 -13.54
N ASN A 250 11.37 -1.65 -13.54
CA ASN A 250 11.01 -0.84 -14.68
C ASN A 250 11.86 -1.17 -15.91
N ARG A 251 13.17 -1.33 -15.71
CA ARG A 251 14.08 -1.72 -16.79
C ARG A 251 13.72 -3.08 -17.39
N ARG A 252 13.35 -4.03 -16.55
CA ARG A 252 12.90 -5.36 -16.99
C ARG A 252 11.59 -5.28 -17.79
N ILE A 253 10.64 -4.47 -17.36
CA ILE A 253 9.39 -4.22 -18.08
C ILE A 253 9.69 -3.62 -19.47
N GLU A 254 10.55 -2.60 -19.56
CA GLU A 254 10.97 -2.00 -20.82
C GLU A 254 11.50 -3.06 -21.81
N LEU A 255 12.37 -3.95 -21.33
CA LEU A 255 12.95 -5.01 -22.16
C LEU A 255 11.90 -6.05 -22.56
N ALA A 256 11.01 -6.43 -21.67
CA ALA A 256 9.93 -7.39 -21.97
C ALA A 256 8.97 -6.81 -23.04
N LEU A 257 8.64 -5.52 -22.97
CA LEU A 257 7.82 -4.85 -23.98
C LEU A 257 8.49 -4.81 -25.37
N LEU A 258 9.83 -4.72 -25.41
CA LEU A 258 10.57 -4.84 -26.67
C LEU A 258 10.49 -6.25 -27.27
N GLU A 259 10.48 -7.28 -26.43
CA GLU A 259 10.38 -8.68 -26.86
C GLU A 259 8.92 -9.04 -27.24
N CYS A 260 7.93 -8.34 -26.70
CA CYS A 260 6.51 -8.58 -26.92
C CYS A 260 5.81 -7.33 -27.50
N PRO A 261 6.10 -6.97 -28.77
CA PRO A 261 5.60 -5.73 -29.38
C PRO A 261 4.07 -5.68 -29.57
N ASP A 262 3.41 -6.83 -29.53
CA ASP A 262 1.96 -6.97 -29.65
C ASP A 262 1.24 -6.91 -28.28
N TYR A 263 1.97 -6.80 -27.18
CA TYR A 263 1.39 -6.67 -25.85
C TYR A 263 0.60 -5.36 -25.72
N ASN A 264 -0.65 -5.48 -25.32
CA ASN A 264 -1.53 -4.33 -25.15
C ASN A 264 -1.39 -3.71 -23.75
N LEU A 265 -0.58 -2.66 -23.66
CA LEU A 265 -0.38 -1.88 -22.44
C LEU A 265 -1.60 -0.97 -22.18
N THR A 266 -2.75 -1.54 -21.82
CA THR A 266 -3.93 -0.76 -21.39
C THR A 266 -3.87 -0.50 -19.90
N SER A 267 -4.10 0.75 -19.51
CA SER A 267 -4.22 1.13 -18.11
C SER A 267 -5.66 0.94 -17.62
N THR A 268 -5.81 0.27 -16.48
CA THR A 268 -7.08 0.20 -15.76
C THR A 268 -6.83 0.70 -14.35
N ILE A 269 -7.58 1.72 -13.91
CA ILE A 269 -7.49 2.28 -12.55
C ILE A 269 -8.01 1.23 -11.56
N LEU A 270 -7.16 0.85 -10.61
CA LEU A 270 -7.44 -0.15 -9.58
C LEU A 270 -7.74 0.47 -8.22
N GLU A 271 -7.48 1.77 -8.10
CA GLU A 271 -7.71 2.53 -6.89
C GLU A 271 -9.17 2.95 -6.78
N ASP A 272 -9.72 2.87 -5.57
CA ASP A 272 -10.88 3.66 -5.28
C ASP A 272 -10.44 5.13 -5.34
N THR A 273 -11.08 5.93 -6.16
CA THR A 273 -10.90 7.39 -6.18
C THR A 273 -11.51 7.97 -4.90
N VAL A 274 -10.95 7.57 -3.75
CA VAL A 274 -11.55 7.85 -2.44
C VAL A 274 -11.03 9.17 -1.91
N ASP A 275 -9.75 9.47 -2.14
CA ASP A 275 -9.17 10.75 -1.72
C ASP A 275 -9.48 11.80 -2.78
N THR A 276 -10.70 12.31 -2.76
CA THR A 276 -11.21 13.23 -3.79
C THR A 276 -11.83 14.45 -3.14
N LEU A 277 -11.50 15.61 -3.69
CA LEU A 277 -12.14 16.89 -3.37
C LEU A 277 -13.12 17.28 -4.48
N TYR A 278 -14.37 17.48 -4.11
CA TYR A 278 -15.44 17.90 -5.02
C TYR A 278 -15.87 19.33 -4.73
N GLN A 279 -16.23 20.05 -5.78
CA GLN A 279 -16.91 21.34 -5.71
C GLN A 279 -18.38 21.24 -6.18
N ASP A 280 -18.74 20.16 -6.86
CA ASP A 280 -20.07 19.88 -7.37
C ASP A 280 -20.70 18.69 -6.63
N ASP A 281 -21.86 18.91 -6.01
CA ASP A 281 -22.57 17.92 -5.20
C ASP A 281 -23.17 16.79 -6.05
N VAL A 282 -23.57 17.07 -7.28
CA VAL A 282 -24.11 16.06 -8.21
C VAL A 282 -23.03 15.09 -8.62
N GLN A 283 -21.82 15.60 -8.92
CA GLN A 283 -20.67 14.77 -9.24
C GLN A 283 -20.25 13.92 -8.04
N LEU A 284 -20.18 14.52 -6.85
CA LEU A 284 -19.89 13.83 -5.59
C LEU A 284 -20.86 12.67 -5.36
N LEU A 285 -22.16 12.93 -5.41
CA LEU A 285 -23.18 11.92 -5.13
C LEU A 285 -23.19 10.80 -6.18
N ALA A 286 -22.89 11.13 -7.44
CA ALA A 286 -22.79 10.14 -8.51
C ALA A 286 -21.55 9.24 -8.36
N SER A 287 -20.43 9.81 -7.91
CA SER A 287 -19.14 9.10 -7.80
C SER A 287 -18.99 8.31 -6.51
N THR A 288 -19.75 8.64 -5.45
CA THR A 288 -19.63 7.97 -4.15
C THR A 288 -20.52 6.74 -4.07
N GLU A 289 -19.95 5.59 -3.82
CA GLU A 289 -20.69 4.33 -3.72
C GLU A 289 -21.46 4.17 -2.40
N LYS A 290 -22.54 3.38 -2.45
CA LYS A 290 -23.31 3.07 -1.26
C LYS A 290 -22.51 2.15 -0.33
N GLY A 291 -22.38 2.57 0.94
CA GLY A 291 -21.65 1.79 1.94
C GLY A 291 -20.16 2.13 2.05
N SER A 292 -19.64 2.99 1.14
CA SER A 292 -18.23 3.39 1.13
C SER A 292 -17.84 4.32 2.28
N ILE A 293 -18.72 5.21 2.72
CA ILE A 293 -18.45 6.19 3.77
C ILE A 293 -18.63 5.57 5.17
N LYS A 294 -17.63 5.63 6.03
CA LYS A 294 -17.69 5.12 7.41
C LYS A 294 -18.24 6.12 8.41
N MET A 295 -17.84 7.37 8.29
CA MET A 295 -18.35 8.49 9.06
C MET A 295 -18.41 9.74 8.21
N SER A 296 -19.25 10.70 8.61
CA SER A 296 -19.34 12.00 7.96
C SER A 296 -19.10 13.13 8.95
N TYR A 297 -18.38 14.15 8.51
CA TYR A 297 -18.22 15.40 9.20
C TYR A 297 -18.80 16.55 8.35
N PHE A 298 -19.68 17.34 8.94
CA PHE A 298 -20.28 18.50 8.32
C PHE A 298 -19.96 19.76 9.13
N ASP A 299 -19.34 20.76 8.52
CA ASP A 299 -19.21 22.09 9.07
C ASP A 299 -20.24 23.05 8.41
N ILE A 300 -21.31 23.31 9.12
CA ILE A 300 -22.37 24.22 8.66
C ILE A 300 -22.36 25.58 9.36
N THR A 301 -21.26 25.86 10.09
CA THR A 301 -21.13 27.15 10.80
C THR A 301 -21.19 28.32 9.83
N GLY A 302 -21.90 29.38 10.21
CA GLY A 302 -22.07 30.58 9.39
C GLY A 302 -23.07 30.48 8.25
N GLN A 303 -23.66 29.30 7.99
CA GLN A 303 -24.67 29.14 6.92
C GLN A 303 -26.08 29.63 7.33
N GLY A 304 -26.25 30.09 8.57
CA GLY A 304 -27.55 30.51 9.08
C GLY A 304 -28.51 29.33 9.30
N LEU A 305 -29.79 29.50 8.97
CA LEU A 305 -30.80 28.46 9.13
C LEU A 305 -31.19 27.77 7.81
N ASP A 306 -30.55 28.14 6.72
CA ASP A 306 -30.77 27.51 5.39
C ASP A 306 -29.85 26.27 5.28
N ILE A 307 -30.31 25.18 5.91
CA ILE A 307 -29.55 23.93 6.03
C ILE A 307 -30.08 22.93 5.00
N ASP A 308 -29.18 22.44 4.15
CA ASP A 308 -29.50 21.42 3.14
C ASP A 308 -29.57 20.02 3.76
N TYR A 309 -30.71 19.68 4.33
CA TYR A 309 -30.97 18.35 4.90
C TYR A 309 -31.02 17.26 3.82
N ASP A 310 -31.43 17.56 2.62
CA ASP A 310 -31.56 16.59 1.53
C ASP A 310 -30.15 16.12 1.10
N PHE A 311 -29.20 17.04 1.00
CA PHE A 311 -27.80 16.69 0.76
C PHE A 311 -27.20 15.86 1.92
N MET A 312 -27.45 16.25 3.18
CA MET A 312 -26.99 15.47 4.34
C MET A 312 -27.53 14.04 4.31
N GLU A 313 -28.82 13.87 4.03
CA GLU A 313 -29.46 12.54 3.94
C GLU A 313 -28.88 11.71 2.78
N ALA A 314 -28.58 12.34 1.64
CA ALA A 314 -27.96 11.69 0.51
C ALA A 314 -26.56 11.12 0.87
N ILE A 315 -25.75 11.88 1.60
CA ILE A 315 -24.43 11.41 2.12
C ILE A 315 -24.61 10.33 3.18
N ILE A 316 -25.56 10.51 4.12
CA ILE A 316 -25.84 9.51 5.15
C ILE A 316 -26.27 8.17 4.53
N ALA A 317 -27.01 8.21 3.42
CA ALA A 317 -27.41 7.00 2.68
C ALA A 317 -26.23 6.23 2.06
N LYS A 318 -25.06 6.86 1.95
CA LYS A 318 -23.79 6.22 1.52
C LYS A 318 -23.07 5.50 2.67
N GLN A 319 -23.55 5.62 3.91
CA GLN A 319 -22.98 4.93 5.07
C GLN A 319 -23.66 3.57 5.30
N PRO A 320 -22.92 2.53 5.71
CA PRO A 320 -23.54 1.25 6.11
C PRO A 320 -24.35 1.40 7.40
N LYS A 321 -23.92 2.31 8.29
CA LYS A 321 -24.60 2.71 9.54
C LYS A 321 -24.37 4.20 9.77
N PRO A 322 -25.43 5.01 9.90
CA PRO A 322 -25.31 6.44 10.13
C PRO A 322 -24.43 6.79 11.32
N ASN A 323 -23.35 7.53 11.05
CA ASN A 323 -22.34 7.96 11.99
C ASN A 323 -21.81 9.32 11.54
N LEU A 324 -22.25 10.40 12.18
CA LEU A 324 -21.94 11.74 11.71
C LEU A 324 -21.71 12.73 12.84
N TYR A 325 -20.84 13.70 12.55
CA TYR A 325 -20.61 14.87 13.35
C TYR A 325 -21.03 16.11 12.55
N ILE A 326 -21.74 17.01 13.20
CA ILE A 326 -22.15 18.27 12.61
C ILE A 326 -21.64 19.40 13.49
N MET A 327 -20.71 20.20 12.96
CA MET A 327 -20.27 21.43 13.58
C MET A 327 -21.24 22.54 13.22
N LEU A 328 -21.71 23.28 14.22
CA LEU A 328 -22.78 24.24 14.06
C LEU A 328 -22.72 25.38 15.10
N ASP A 329 -23.33 26.49 14.77
CA ASP A 329 -23.51 27.61 15.67
C ASP A 329 -24.72 27.40 16.61
N MET A 330 -24.78 28.18 17.69
CA MET A 330 -25.87 28.10 18.70
C MET A 330 -27.26 28.18 18.07
N ILE A 331 -27.46 29.02 17.04
CA ILE A 331 -28.76 29.20 16.39
C ILE A 331 -29.21 27.96 15.60
N GLN A 332 -28.27 27.19 15.09
CA GLN A 332 -28.51 26.01 14.27
C GLN A 332 -28.80 24.75 15.12
N LEU A 333 -28.31 24.73 16.36
CA LEU A 333 -28.42 23.54 17.21
C LEU A 333 -29.86 23.06 17.45
N PRO A 334 -30.84 23.91 17.80
CA PRO A 334 -32.20 23.43 18.03
C PRO A 334 -32.87 22.81 16.79
N PRO A 335 -32.87 23.44 15.60
CA PRO A 335 -33.52 22.88 14.44
C PRO A 335 -32.84 21.59 13.94
N VAL A 336 -31.51 21.52 13.92
CA VAL A 336 -30.76 20.32 13.50
C VAL A 336 -31.02 19.17 14.46
N LEU A 337 -30.95 19.42 15.77
CA LEU A 337 -31.19 18.40 16.78
C LEU A 337 -32.63 17.85 16.67
N MET A 338 -33.62 18.74 16.49
CA MET A 338 -35.02 18.33 16.32
C MET A 338 -35.25 17.53 15.03
N TYR A 339 -34.57 17.87 13.95
CA TYR A 339 -34.65 17.14 12.68
C TYR A 339 -34.22 15.69 12.86
N PHE A 340 -33.01 15.45 13.38
CA PHE A 340 -32.46 14.10 13.54
C PHE A 340 -33.11 13.30 14.69
N LYS A 341 -33.57 13.98 15.75
CA LYS A 341 -34.28 13.32 16.83
C LYS A 341 -35.62 12.69 16.36
N LYS A 342 -36.32 13.30 15.44
CA LYS A 342 -37.53 12.73 14.83
C LYS A 342 -37.26 11.45 14.02
N GLN A 343 -36.01 11.21 13.62
CA GLN A 343 -35.58 10.05 12.86
C GLN A 343 -34.90 8.97 13.72
N ASP A 344 -35.07 9.02 15.04
CA ASP A 344 -34.55 8.06 16.01
C ASP A 344 -33.01 7.98 16.09
N TYR A 345 -32.33 9.11 15.85
CA TYR A 345 -30.90 9.20 16.11
C TYR A 345 -30.60 9.33 17.62
N LYS A 346 -29.61 8.59 18.08
CA LYS A 346 -28.94 8.87 19.35
C LYS A 346 -27.97 10.01 19.15
N PHE A 347 -27.84 10.90 20.11
CA PHE A 347 -26.98 12.08 20.01
C PHE A 347 -26.19 12.34 21.28
N ASP A 348 -25.03 12.96 21.09
CA ASP A 348 -24.24 13.63 22.12
C ASP A 348 -23.91 15.05 21.62
N ILE A 349 -23.80 16.01 22.52
CA ILE A 349 -23.47 17.40 22.19
C ILE A 349 -22.11 17.68 22.82
N LEU A 350 -21.15 18.08 21.99
CA LEU A 350 -19.82 18.51 22.38
C LEU A 350 -19.75 20.04 22.25
N ALA A 351 -19.21 20.73 23.23
CA ALA A 351 -19.01 22.17 23.18
C ALA A 351 -17.53 22.47 22.95
N LEU A 352 -17.25 23.30 21.95
CA LEU A 352 -15.93 23.79 21.62
C LEU A 352 -15.83 25.27 22.01
N TYR A 353 -14.92 25.56 22.92
CA TYR A 353 -14.67 26.92 23.41
C TYR A 353 -13.45 27.51 22.69
N GLN A 354 -13.65 28.64 22.02
CA GLN A 354 -12.59 29.37 21.34
C GLN A 354 -12.64 30.86 21.78
N GLY A 355 -11.93 31.19 22.82
CA GLY A 355 -12.00 32.49 23.43
C GLY A 355 -13.42 32.83 23.89
N GLU A 356 -14.01 33.90 23.33
CA GLU A 356 -15.39 34.32 23.66
C GLU A 356 -16.48 33.59 22.85
N LYS A 357 -16.09 32.77 21.87
CA LYS A 357 -17.04 32.05 20.99
C LYS A 357 -17.22 30.62 21.46
N THR A 358 -18.48 30.18 21.48
CA THR A 358 -18.85 28.78 21.74
C THR A 358 -19.51 28.21 20.48
N GLN A 359 -18.95 27.13 19.98
CA GLN A 359 -19.50 26.33 18.90
C GLN A 359 -19.88 24.95 19.42
N PHE A 360 -20.70 24.23 18.69
CA PHE A 360 -21.16 22.92 19.07
C PHE A 360 -20.84 21.92 17.99
N VAL A 361 -20.46 20.72 18.42
CA VAL A 361 -20.42 19.56 17.55
C VAL A 361 -21.49 18.58 18.01
N LEU A 362 -22.46 18.34 17.16
CA LEU A 362 -23.51 17.38 17.39
C LEU A 362 -23.06 16.02 16.85
N PHE A 363 -22.86 15.06 17.71
CA PHE A 363 -22.56 13.68 17.34
C PHE A 363 -23.86 12.88 17.23
N LEU A 364 -24.13 12.34 16.05
CA LEU A 364 -25.35 11.62 15.72
C LEU A 364 -25.02 10.20 15.25
N ARG A 365 -25.75 9.21 15.75
CA ARG A 365 -25.55 7.80 15.37
C ARG A 365 -26.86 7.00 15.41
N ARG A 366 -26.94 6.01 14.52
CA ARG A 366 -28.08 5.06 14.47
C ARG A 366 -27.57 3.67 14.09
N GLY A 367 -28.28 2.62 14.54
CA GLY A 367 -28.01 1.24 14.09
C GLY A 367 -26.81 0.55 14.75
N GLY A 368 -26.41 0.96 15.97
CA GLY A 368 -25.35 0.30 16.73
C GLY A 368 -23.95 0.53 16.14
N VAL A 369 -23.63 1.79 15.87
CA VAL A 369 -22.29 2.24 15.46
C VAL A 369 -21.28 1.93 16.56
N LYS A 370 -20.12 1.38 16.19
CA LYS A 370 -19.01 1.11 17.09
C LYS A 370 -18.16 2.36 17.26
N ILE A 371 -17.78 2.67 18.48
CA ILE A 371 -16.80 3.69 18.84
C ILE A 371 -15.50 2.97 19.21
N TYR A 372 -14.37 3.41 18.64
CA TYR A 372 -13.09 2.71 18.73
C TYR A 372 -12.17 3.27 19.83
N GLY A 373 -12.30 4.55 20.17
CA GLY A 373 -11.48 5.22 21.16
C GLY A 373 -12.19 5.45 22.50
N ASP A 374 -11.72 6.45 23.21
CA ASP A 374 -12.34 6.91 24.45
C ASP A 374 -13.74 7.45 24.19
N SER A 375 -14.67 7.07 25.07
CA SER A 375 -16.06 7.51 24.98
C SER A 375 -16.14 9.04 25.00
N HIS A 376 -16.85 9.65 24.04
CA HIS A 376 -17.17 11.08 24.02
C HIS A 376 -17.89 11.56 25.30
N THR A 377 -18.41 10.66 26.11
CA THR A 377 -19.01 10.99 27.41
C THR A 377 -18.01 11.53 28.44
N LYS A 378 -16.71 11.33 28.23
CA LYS A 378 -15.65 11.84 29.10
C LYS A 378 -15.15 13.24 28.70
N ILE A 379 -15.30 13.63 27.42
CA ILE A 379 -14.84 14.93 26.90
C ILE A 379 -16.05 15.66 26.35
N LYS A 380 -16.60 16.59 27.10
CA LYS A 380 -17.75 17.39 26.68
C LYS A 380 -17.41 18.83 26.26
N TYR A 381 -16.18 19.24 26.40
CA TYR A 381 -15.68 20.52 25.93
C TYR A 381 -14.21 20.40 25.58
N PHE A 382 -13.77 21.23 24.67
CA PHE A 382 -12.39 21.33 24.20
C PHE A 382 -12.00 22.80 24.21
N GLU A 383 -10.90 23.15 24.85
CA GLU A 383 -10.32 24.50 24.77
C GLU A 383 -9.27 24.50 23.68
N ASP A 384 -9.40 25.41 22.73
CA ASP A 384 -8.42 25.60 21.65
C ASP A 384 -7.58 26.85 21.97
N GLU A 385 -6.34 26.65 22.36
CA GLU A 385 -5.39 27.71 22.72
C GLU A 385 -4.67 28.31 21.50
N ARG A 386 -4.99 27.92 20.28
CA ARG A 386 -4.32 28.45 19.08
C ARG A 386 -4.59 29.93 18.89
N ASP A 387 -3.55 30.67 18.47
CA ASP A 387 -3.67 32.05 17.99
C ASP A 387 -4.39 32.05 16.61
N LEU A 388 -5.69 32.32 16.64
CA LEU A 388 -6.56 32.37 15.47
C LEU A 388 -6.28 33.59 14.55
N THR A 389 -5.29 34.43 14.87
CA THR A 389 -4.91 35.57 14.02
C THR A 389 -4.02 35.18 12.84
N LEU A 390 -3.52 33.97 12.79
CA LEU A 390 -2.64 33.43 11.73
C LEU A 390 -3.41 32.63 10.71
N LEU A 391 -3.59 33.20 9.56
CA LEU A 391 -3.82 32.69 8.17
C LEU A 391 -4.84 31.55 7.90
N TYR A 392 -5.16 30.66 8.83
CA TYR A 392 -6.17 29.63 8.65
C TYR A 392 -7.29 29.87 9.66
N GLN A 393 -8.40 30.41 9.17
CA GLN A 393 -9.62 30.62 9.96
C GLN A 393 -10.40 29.33 10.20
N ASP A 394 -9.77 28.19 10.12
CA ASP A 394 -10.40 26.93 10.48
C ASP A 394 -10.68 26.92 11.98
N LYS A 395 -11.94 26.81 12.28
CA LYS A 395 -12.46 26.98 13.63
C LYS A 395 -12.22 25.75 14.50
N MET A 396 -11.73 24.65 13.91
CA MET A 396 -11.53 23.40 14.63
C MET A 396 -10.04 23.06 14.72
N SER A 397 -9.58 22.69 15.94
CA SER A 397 -8.20 22.24 16.11
C SER A 397 -7.94 20.89 15.45
N PRO A 398 -6.76 20.65 14.88
CA PRO A 398 -6.37 19.35 14.36
C PRO A 398 -6.48 18.25 15.41
N GLU A 399 -6.17 18.53 16.67
CA GLU A 399 -6.27 17.57 17.78
C GLU A 399 -7.72 17.17 18.07
N PHE A 400 -8.64 18.14 18.08
CA PHE A 400 -10.05 17.81 18.27
C PHE A 400 -10.63 17.06 17.06
N MET A 401 -10.28 17.47 15.84
CA MET A 401 -10.65 16.75 14.63
C MET A 401 -10.14 15.31 14.64
N ARG A 402 -8.87 15.12 15.05
CA ARG A 402 -8.27 13.80 15.26
C ARG A 402 -9.09 12.95 16.23
N HIS A 403 -9.51 13.54 17.34
CA HIS A 403 -10.35 12.84 18.32
C HIS A 403 -11.66 12.35 17.72
N LEU A 404 -12.34 13.14 16.89
CA LEU A 404 -13.57 12.73 16.21
C LEU A 404 -13.34 11.59 15.23
N ILE A 405 -12.34 11.72 14.36
CA ILE A 405 -12.04 10.78 13.29
C ILE A 405 -11.58 9.42 13.86
N VAL A 406 -10.60 9.42 14.76
CA VAL A 406 -10.04 8.20 15.35
C VAL A 406 -11.06 7.42 16.18
N ASN A 407 -11.97 8.12 16.86
CA ASN A 407 -13.03 7.45 17.62
C ASN A 407 -14.12 6.80 16.75
N SER A 408 -14.29 7.24 15.53
CA SER A 408 -15.40 6.82 14.66
C SER A 408 -14.99 6.02 13.43
N SER A 409 -13.69 5.90 13.17
CA SER A 409 -13.13 5.17 12.03
C SER A 409 -11.83 4.47 12.37
N LEU A 410 -11.43 3.50 11.54
CA LEU A 410 -10.14 2.82 11.59
C LEU A 410 -9.26 3.29 10.41
N PRO A 411 -7.92 3.12 10.46
CA PRO A 411 -7.08 3.29 9.29
C PRO A 411 -7.62 2.48 8.09
N GLY A 412 -7.63 3.11 6.90
CA GLY A 412 -8.25 2.57 5.68
C GLY A 412 -9.76 2.80 5.54
N ASP A 413 -10.46 3.27 6.60
CA ASP A 413 -11.87 3.68 6.46
C ASP A 413 -11.99 5.04 5.75
N THR A 414 -13.06 5.23 4.98
CA THR A 414 -13.36 6.51 4.32
C THR A 414 -14.18 7.43 5.19
N VAL A 415 -13.75 8.68 5.30
CA VAL A 415 -14.39 9.77 6.01
C VAL A 415 -14.94 10.80 5.01
N PHE A 416 -16.23 11.11 5.08
CA PHE A 416 -16.77 12.25 4.33
C PHE A 416 -16.52 13.55 5.11
N VAL A 417 -16.02 14.56 4.41
CA VAL A 417 -15.72 15.90 4.95
C VAL A 417 -16.47 16.96 4.15
N TYR A 418 -17.34 17.73 4.80
CA TYR A 418 -18.05 18.86 4.20
C TYR A 418 -17.68 20.17 4.90
N GLY A 419 -17.23 21.12 4.10
CA GLY A 419 -16.83 22.46 4.56
C GLY A 419 -15.47 22.52 5.25
N GLY A 420 -14.97 23.71 5.43
CA GLY A 420 -13.73 24.00 6.13
C GLY A 420 -12.54 24.35 5.24
N TYR A 421 -11.41 24.48 5.85
CA TYR A 421 -10.16 24.92 5.21
C TYR A 421 -9.12 23.80 5.07
N GLY A 422 -9.54 22.52 5.13
CA GLY A 422 -8.69 21.37 4.92
C GLY A 422 -8.18 20.67 6.18
N THR A 423 -8.48 21.16 7.40
CA THR A 423 -8.02 20.52 8.65
C THR A 423 -8.44 19.05 8.75
N ALA A 424 -9.69 18.72 8.39
CA ALA A 424 -10.18 17.34 8.45
C ALA A 424 -9.51 16.45 7.40
N ILE A 425 -9.20 17.00 6.23
CA ILE A 425 -8.46 16.33 5.15
C ILE A 425 -7.06 15.96 5.64
N ASP A 426 -6.31 16.94 6.19
CA ASP A 426 -4.95 16.72 6.72
C ASP A 426 -4.94 15.69 7.86
N VAL A 427 -5.94 15.74 8.75
CA VAL A 427 -6.06 14.75 9.83
C VAL A 427 -6.38 13.35 9.29
N CYS A 428 -7.27 13.22 8.30
CA CYS A 428 -7.53 11.92 7.66
C CYS A 428 -6.24 11.31 7.12
N ALA A 429 -5.47 12.05 6.34
CA ALA A 429 -4.20 11.60 5.79
C ALA A 429 -3.21 11.18 6.89
N LYS A 430 -2.99 12.03 7.90
CA LYS A 430 -2.07 11.74 9.03
C LYS A 430 -2.44 10.49 9.82
N GLU A 431 -3.72 10.18 9.91
CA GLU A 431 -4.22 9.03 10.65
C GLU A 431 -4.48 7.80 9.75
N GLY A 432 -4.07 7.85 8.48
CA GLY A 432 -4.21 6.76 7.52
C GLY A 432 -5.66 6.46 7.15
N ARG A 433 -6.53 7.47 7.11
CA ARG A 433 -7.91 7.37 6.65
C ARG A 433 -8.02 7.98 5.26
N HIS A 434 -8.86 7.39 4.44
CA HIS A 434 -9.28 8.00 3.18
C HIS A 434 -10.30 9.11 3.42
N PHE A 435 -10.39 10.04 2.49
CA PHE A 435 -11.39 11.10 2.57
C PHE A 435 -12.14 11.30 1.24
N VAL A 436 -13.40 11.69 1.35
CA VAL A 436 -14.18 12.26 0.28
C VAL A 436 -14.61 13.64 0.76
N ALA A 437 -14.04 14.70 0.19
CA ALA A 437 -14.26 16.05 0.61
C ALA A 437 -15.18 16.79 -0.36
N TYR A 438 -16.03 17.67 0.17
CA TYR A 438 -16.89 18.56 -0.58
C TYR A 438 -16.79 19.98 -0.03
N GLU A 439 -16.46 20.94 -0.87
CA GLU A 439 -16.40 22.35 -0.51
C GLU A 439 -16.94 23.22 -1.65
N PRO A 440 -18.14 23.78 -1.50
CA PRO A 440 -18.76 24.60 -2.54
C PRO A 440 -18.20 26.03 -2.63
N ASP A 441 -17.55 26.53 -1.57
CA ASP A 441 -16.93 27.85 -1.55
C ASP A 441 -15.57 27.81 -2.27
N GLU A 442 -15.42 28.65 -3.31
CA GLU A 442 -14.22 28.65 -4.17
C GLU A 442 -12.93 28.97 -3.40
N GLY A 443 -13.00 29.88 -2.40
CA GLY A 443 -11.83 30.25 -1.61
C GLY A 443 -11.40 29.14 -0.64
N LYS A 444 -12.34 28.46 0.00
CA LYS A 444 -12.08 27.32 0.87
C LYS A 444 -11.65 26.09 0.08
N TYR A 445 -12.26 25.87 -1.10
CA TYR A 445 -11.84 24.82 -2.02
C TYR A 445 -10.37 24.95 -2.39
N ALA A 446 -9.90 26.15 -2.72
CA ALA A 446 -8.48 26.41 -2.98
C ALA A 446 -7.60 26.05 -1.78
N CYS A 447 -8.02 26.41 -0.55
CA CYS A 447 -7.30 26.02 0.67
C CYS A 447 -7.26 24.50 0.87
N CYS A 448 -8.36 23.80 0.60
CA CYS A 448 -8.38 22.33 0.67
C CYS A 448 -7.43 21.71 -0.36
N SER A 449 -7.38 22.25 -1.58
CA SER A 449 -6.44 21.83 -2.62
C SER A 449 -4.98 22.01 -2.19
N ASP A 450 -4.63 23.18 -1.64
CA ASP A 450 -3.30 23.44 -1.11
C ASP A 450 -2.90 22.45 0.01
N VAL A 451 -3.85 22.06 0.85
CA VAL A 451 -3.63 21.03 1.90
C VAL A 451 -3.35 19.67 1.28
N ILE A 452 -4.09 19.28 0.25
CA ILE A 452 -3.87 18.01 -0.46
C ILE A 452 -2.48 18.01 -1.11
N ASP A 453 -2.09 19.08 -1.79
CA ASP A 453 -0.76 19.22 -2.38
C ASP A 453 0.35 19.13 -1.31
N ALA A 454 0.14 19.72 -0.14
CA ALA A 454 1.08 19.61 0.98
C ALA A 454 1.15 18.19 1.58
N ILE A 455 0.06 17.43 1.57
CA ILE A 455 0.03 16.02 1.97
C ILE A 455 0.89 15.21 1.02
N CYS A 456 0.68 15.34 -0.28
CA CYS A 456 1.43 14.65 -1.32
C CYS A 456 2.94 14.93 -1.22
N LEU A 457 3.32 16.21 -1.01
CA LEU A 457 4.73 16.60 -0.82
C LEU A 457 5.35 16.00 0.45
N ARG A 458 4.61 15.93 1.56
CA ARG A 458 5.08 15.36 2.82
C ARG A 458 5.30 13.86 2.68
N GLU A 459 4.38 13.13 2.07
CA GLU A 459 4.50 11.70 1.82
C GLU A 459 5.72 11.38 0.97
N GLN A 460 6.01 12.19 -0.05
CA GLN A 460 7.22 12.08 -0.85
C GLN A 460 8.51 12.34 -0.04
N THR A 461 8.48 13.30 0.88
CA THR A 461 9.64 13.66 1.71
C THR A 461 9.91 12.60 2.77
N GLU A 462 8.88 12.13 3.47
CA GLU A 462 9.00 11.06 4.47
C GLU A 462 9.51 9.76 3.85
N GLN A 463 9.09 9.42 2.63
CA GLN A 463 9.62 8.29 1.88
C GLN A 463 11.11 8.46 1.56
N SER A 464 11.54 9.67 1.19
CA SER A 464 12.96 9.97 0.90
C SER A 464 13.83 9.97 2.15
N GLU A 465 13.33 10.43 3.30
CA GLU A 465 14.05 10.44 4.58
C GLU A 465 14.21 9.04 5.16
N VAL A 466 13.21 8.17 5.06
CA VAL A 466 13.31 6.75 5.47
C VAL A 466 14.40 6.04 4.67
N VAL A 467 14.47 6.29 3.38
CA VAL A 467 15.52 5.72 2.50
C VAL A 467 16.91 6.28 2.87
N ALA A 468 17.03 7.56 3.20
CA ALA A 468 18.28 8.18 3.60
C ALA A 468 18.76 7.67 4.97
N PHE A 469 17.87 7.54 5.95
CA PHE A 469 18.19 7.05 7.30
C PHE A 469 18.60 5.58 7.28
N GLU A 470 17.95 4.73 6.50
CA GLU A 470 18.34 3.33 6.29
C GLU A 470 19.68 3.22 5.54
N GLY A 471 19.99 4.18 4.67
CA GLY A 471 21.28 4.29 3.99
C GLY A 471 22.42 4.69 4.93
N GLU A 472 22.20 5.59 5.89
CA GLU A 472 23.18 6.02 6.89
C GLU A 472 23.44 4.93 7.94
N GLU A 473 22.45 4.22 8.45
CA GLU A 473 22.65 3.06 9.33
C GLU A 473 23.46 1.94 8.63
N ALA A 474 23.24 1.74 7.33
CA ALA A 474 24.01 0.78 6.56
C ALA A 474 25.47 1.23 6.36
N VAL A 475 25.74 2.53 6.35
CA VAL A 475 27.10 3.10 6.24
C VAL A 475 27.80 3.13 7.60
N GLU A 476 27.10 3.48 8.69
CA GLU A 476 27.70 3.46 10.06
C GLU A 476 28.01 2.04 10.53
N SER A 477 27.19 1.05 10.15
CA SER A 477 27.51 -0.35 10.48
C SER A 477 28.68 -0.93 9.67
N ALA A 478 29.13 -0.25 8.62
CA ALA A 478 30.27 -0.62 7.78
C ALA A 478 31.57 0.10 8.17
N THR A 479 31.54 1.11 9.04
CA THR A 479 32.73 1.79 9.55
C THR A 479 33.32 0.94 10.67
N ILE A 480 34.34 0.15 10.34
CA ILE A 480 35.25 -0.48 11.33
C ILE A 480 36.01 0.67 11.97
N ASN A 481 35.89 0.83 13.28
CA ASN A 481 36.74 1.73 14.05
C ASN A 481 38.21 1.32 13.86
N VAL A 482 38.98 2.18 13.20
CA VAL A 482 40.41 1.98 12.92
C VAL A 482 41.24 2.14 14.22
N GLU A 483 40.64 2.51 15.36
CA GLU A 483 41.29 2.71 16.64
C GLU A 483 41.60 1.41 17.43
N ASP A 484 41.10 0.25 16.98
CA ASP A 484 41.32 -1.04 17.66
C ASP A 484 42.38 -1.91 16.97
N ILE A 485 43.30 -1.33 16.18
CA ILE A 485 44.45 -2.04 15.60
C ILE A 485 45.72 -1.70 16.41
N GLU A 486 46.04 -2.50 17.39
CA GLU A 486 47.40 -2.52 17.98
C GLU A 486 48.36 -3.19 17.00
N ILE A 487 49.37 -2.44 16.53
CA ILE A 487 50.48 -2.96 15.72
C ILE A 487 51.62 -3.31 16.69
N ASP A 488 51.86 -4.59 16.91
CA ASP A 488 53.03 -5.06 17.64
C ASP A 488 54.23 -5.16 16.67
N SER A 489 55.39 -4.68 17.10
CA SER A 489 56.53 -4.28 16.28
C SER A 489 57.50 -5.38 15.94
N ASP A 490 57.18 -6.65 16.12
CA ASP A 490 58.10 -7.74 15.76
C ASP A 490 57.41 -8.86 14.96
N ASP A 491 57.73 -8.87 13.69
CA ASP A 491 57.57 -9.92 12.68
C ASP A 491 56.38 -10.92 12.80
N GLU A 492 55.49 -10.81 11.86
CA GLU A 492 54.32 -11.64 11.49
C GLU A 492 52.97 -11.07 11.91
N LEU A 493 52.24 -10.59 10.89
CA LEU A 493 50.83 -10.19 10.97
C LEU A 493 49.96 -11.34 11.50
N LYS A 494 49.66 -11.35 12.78
CA LYS A 494 48.55 -12.15 13.33
C LYS A 494 47.40 -11.23 13.71
N VAL A 495 46.32 -11.27 12.92
CA VAL A 495 45.05 -10.65 13.26
C VAL A 495 44.41 -11.50 14.36
N VAL A 496 44.34 -10.99 15.58
CA VAL A 496 43.55 -11.56 16.67
C VAL A 496 42.30 -10.66 16.80
N ALA A 497 41.15 -11.20 16.39
CA ALA A 497 39.87 -10.59 16.70
C ALA A 497 39.43 -11.01 18.09
N ALA A 498 39.07 -10.04 18.92
CA ALA A 498 38.38 -10.23 20.18
C ALA A 498 36.86 -10.40 20.00
#